data_cc7cf3d13c7fef72d86a10778d93804e
#
_entry.id   cc7cf3d13c7fef72d86a10778d93804e
#
_cell.length_a   1.000
_cell.length_b   1.000
_cell.length_c   1.000
_cell.angle_alpha   90.00
_cell.angle_beta   90.00
_cell.angle_gamma   90.00
#
_symmetry.space_group_name_H-M   'P 1'
#
loop_
_entity.id
_entity.type
_entity.pdbx_description
1 polymer ?
#
loop_
_entity_poly.entity_id
_entity_poly.type
_entity_poly.pdbx_seq_one_letter_code
_entity_poly.pdbx_strand_id
1 'polypeptide(L)'
;MPKGSNLPKRLLLLLNNFEETLAGRLKKLNPKDKDGVLSLSWMKLAMVSLCETHNDIKTLITELELPVCDWDEKWIDAYLDISVNLLDICNAFSSEISRLNQGHLLLQCVLHNLDSSSSKQFIKAQSSLDAWRQHISSKNPKLRSSTPQTEIEVNL
;
A
#
# COMPACT_ATOMS: atom_id res chain seq x y z
N MET A 1 -22.42 -36.05 3.26
CA MET A 1 -23.15 -34.78 3.32
C MET A 1 -22.73 -34.06 4.58
N PRO A 2 -21.98 -32.96 4.55
CA PRO A 2 -21.65 -32.23 5.75
C PRO A 2 -22.92 -31.58 6.31
N LYS A 3 -23.20 -31.84 7.57
CA LYS A 3 -24.29 -31.22 8.31
C LYS A 3 -24.11 -29.72 8.30
N GLY A 4 -25.10 -28.97 7.79
CA GLY A 4 -25.12 -27.54 7.83
C GLY A 4 -24.92 -27.05 9.26
N SER A 5 -23.77 -26.43 9.51
CA SER A 5 -23.46 -25.74 10.75
C SER A 5 -24.41 -24.54 10.82
N ASN A 6 -25.45 -24.62 11.74
CA ASN A 6 -26.20 -23.43 12.10
C ASN A 6 -25.27 -22.48 12.83
N LEU A 7 -24.61 -21.58 12.07
CA LEU A 7 -23.85 -20.48 12.66
C LEU A 7 -24.81 -19.70 13.60
N PRO A 8 -24.38 -19.37 14.82
CA PRO A 8 -25.17 -18.52 15.70
C PRO A 8 -25.59 -17.24 14.97
N LYS A 9 -26.81 -16.79 15.13
CA LYS A 9 -27.36 -15.59 14.46
C LYS A 9 -26.43 -14.37 14.58
N ARG A 10 -25.72 -14.23 15.70
CA ARG A 10 -24.74 -13.19 15.95
C ARG A 10 -23.58 -13.26 14.94
N LEU A 11 -23.05 -14.46 14.70
CA LEU A 11 -21.90 -14.66 13.79
C LEU A 11 -22.30 -14.40 12.35
N LEU A 12 -23.50 -14.79 11.95
CA LEU A 12 -24.03 -14.49 10.62
C LEU A 12 -24.19 -12.99 10.41
N LEU A 13 -24.63 -12.26 11.43
CA LEU A 13 -24.76 -10.80 11.36
C LEU A 13 -23.39 -10.12 11.21
N LEU A 14 -22.36 -10.59 11.94
CA LEU A 14 -21.00 -10.07 11.84
C LEU A 14 -20.42 -10.30 10.44
N LEU A 15 -20.61 -11.49 9.88
CA LEU A 15 -20.15 -11.82 8.54
C LEU A 15 -20.83 -10.95 7.48
N ASN A 16 -22.15 -10.84 7.52
CA ASN A 16 -22.90 -9.99 6.60
C ASN A 16 -22.46 -8.53 6.67
N ASN A 17 -22.25 -8.00 7.88
CA ASN A 17 -21.78 -6.63 8.07
C ASN A 17 -20.36 -6.43 7.49
N PHE A 18 -19.48 -7.41 7.66
CA PHE A 18 -18.14 -7.39 7.07
C PHE A 18 -18.22 -7.38 5.54
N GLU A 19 -19.03 -8.27 4.94
CA GLU A 19 -19.20 -8.37 3.48
C GLU A 19 -19.77 -7.07 2.90
N GLU A 20 -20.77 -6.48 3.55
CA GLU A 20 -21.38 -5.21 3.13
C GLU A 20 -20.38 -4.05 3.19
N THR A 21 -19.58 -3.98 4.25
CA THR A 21 -18.55 -2.97 4.45
C THR A 21 -17.45 -3.12 3.41
N LEU A 22 -16.99 -4.34 3.16
CA LEU A 22 -15.98 -4.64 2.14
C LEU A 22 -16.48 -4.28 0.74
N ALA A 23 -17.70 -4.69 0.39
CA ALA A 23 -18.32 -4.35 -0.89
C ALA A 23 -18.43 -2.82 -1.08
N GLY A 24 -18.80 -2.09 -0.02
CA GLY A 24 -18.85 -0.63 -0.03
C GLY A 24 -17.50 0.03 -0.28
N ARG A 25 -16.41 -0.49 0.31
CA ARG A 25 -15.04 -0.01 0.07
C ARG A 25 -14.59 -0.31 -1.35
N LEU A 26 -14.79 -1.52 -1.84
CA LEU A 26 -14.43 -1.90 -3.21
C LEU A 26 -15.17 -1.05 -4.25
N LYS A 27 -16.44 -0.75 -4.00
CA LYS A 27 -17.23 0.15 -4.87
C LYS A 27 -16.66 1.57 -4.92
N LYS A 28 -16.13 2.09 -3.80
CA LYS A 28 -15.46 3.40 -3.76
C LYS A 28 -14.14 3.41 -4.51
N LEU A 29 -13.44 2.28 -4.54
CA LEU A 29 -12.17 2.12 -5.26
C LEU A 29 -12.35 1.92 -6.75
N ASN A 30 -13.57 1.58 -7.20
CA ASN A 30 -13.85 1.44 -8.63
C ASN A 30 -13.86 2.85 -9.28
N PRO A 31 -12.85 3.18 -10.12
CA PRO A 31 -12.75 4.50 -10.70
C PRO A 31 -13.86 4.73 -11.74
N LYS A 32 -14.44 5.91 -11.72
CA LYS A 32 -15.42 6.31 -12.72
C LYS A 32 -14.75 6.64 -14.07
N ASP A 33 -13.49 7.10 -14.01
CA ASP A 33 -12.67 7.45 -15.18
C ASP A 33 -11.32 6.75 -15.12
N LYS A 34 -10.80 6.33 -16.28
CA LYS A 34 -9.50 5.64 -16.39
C LYS A 34 -8.33 6.52 -15.90
N ASP A 35 -8.45 7.84 -16.03
CA ASP A 35 -7.42 8.80 -15.62
C ASP A 35 -7.35 9.01 -14.09
N GLY A 36 -8.39 8.60 -13.36
CA GLY A 36 -8.44 8.63 -11.91
C GLY A 36 -7.66 7.51 -11.21
N VAL A 37 -7.36 6.43 -11.95
CA VAL A 37 -6.61 5.27 -11.43
C VAL A 37 -5.16 5.71 -11.18
N LEU A 38 -4.60 5.28 -10.03
CA LEU A 38 -3.23 5.61 -9.62
C LEU A 38 -2.98 7.10 -9.32
N SER A 39 -4.02 7.94 -9.26
CA SER A 39 -3.86 9.28 -8.68
C SER A 39 -3.49 9.18 -7.19
N LEU A 40 -2.79 10.19 -6.66
CA LEU A 40 -2.45 10.23 -5.23
C LEU A 40 -3.67 10.10 -4.33
N SER A 41 -4.78 10.70 -4.72
CA SER A 41 -6.05 10.61 -3.98
C SER A 41 -6.61 9.20 -3.99
N TRP A 42 -6.57 8.52 -5.14
CA TRP A 42 -7.00 7.13 -5.28
C TRP A 42 -6.08 6.19 -4.48
N MET A 43 -4.77 6.36 -4.58
CA MET A 43 -3.79 5.58 -3.83
C MET A 43 -3.99 5.74 -2.32
N LYS A 44 -4.21 6.97 -1.85
CA LYS A 44 -4.54 7.24 -0.44
C LYS A 44 -5.81 6.49 -0.01
N LEU A 45 -6.88 6.57 -0.82
CA LEU A 45 -8.12 5.88 -0.55
C LEU A 45 -7.93 4.36 -0.52
N ALA A 46 -7.17 3.81 -1.47
CA ALA A 46 -6.85 2.39 -1.53
C ALA A 46 -6.10 1.92 -0.27
N MET A 47 -5.08 2.65 0.16
CA MET A 47 -4.32 2.33 1.37
C MET A 47 -5.17 2.40 2.63
N VAL A 48 -6.01 3.43 2.77
CA VAL A 48 -6.94 3.54 3.91
C VAL A 48 -7.92 2.37 3.91
N SER A 49 -8.56 2.09 2.77
CA SER A 49 -9.51 0.97 2.64
C SER A 49 -8.87 -0.37 2.97
N LEU A 50 -7.62 -0.57 2.58
CA LEU A 50 -6.87 -1.77 2.87
C LEU A 50 -6.58 -1.93 4.37
N CYS A 51 -6.08 -0.87 5.03
CA CYS A 51 -5.81 -0.89 6.47
C CYS A 51 -7.09 -1.15 7.28
N GLU A 52 -8.19 -0.50 6.89
CA GLU A 52 -9.50 -0.71 7.53
C GLU A 52 -9.98 -2.14 7.33
N THR A 53 -9.87 -2.70 6.12
CA THR A 53 -10.27 -4.07 5.83
C THR A 53 -9.43 -5.08 6.62
N HIS A 54 -8.11 -4.85 6.73
CA HIS A 54 -7.24 -5.70 7.54
C HIS A 54 -7.65 -5.68 9.03
N ASN A 55 -8.00 -4.51 9.55
CA ASN A 55 -8.48 -4.39 10.92
C ASN A 55 -9.83 -5.08 11.13
N ASP A 56 -10.75 -5.00 10.16
CA ASP A 56 -12.04 -5.70 10.22
C ASP A 56 -11.87 -7.23 10.17
N ILE A 57 -10.94 -7.73 9.35
CA ILE A 57 -10.58 -9.16 9.31
C ILE A 57 -10.06 -9.61 10.68
N LYS A 58 -9.16 -8.84 11.29
CA LYS A 58 -8.65 -9.12 12.63
C LYS A 58 -9.77 -9.19 13.66
N THR A 59 -10.70 -8.24 13.62
CA THR A 59 -11.86 -8.21 14.52
C THR A 59 -12.76 -9.42 14.26
N LEU A 60 -13.02 -9.76 13.01
CA LEU A 60 -13.83 -10.89 12.61
C LEU A 60 -13.25 -12.21 13.14
N ILE A 61 -11.94 -12.42 12.96
CA ILE A 61 -11.23 -13.61 13.47
C ILE A 61 -11.39 -13.71 15.00
N THR A 62 -11.21 -12.59 15.70
CA THR A 62 -11.30 -12.54 17.17
C THR A 62 -12.72 -12.81 17.66
N GLU A 63 -13.75 -12.21 17.03
CA GLU A 63 -15.14 -12.34 17.41
C GLU A 63 -15.77 -13.70 17.07
N LEU A 64 -15.26 -14.34 16.01
CA LEU A 64 -15.75 -15.65 15.60
C LEU A 64 -15.18 -16.78 16.45
N GLU A 65 -14.14 -16.52 17.26
CA GLU A 65 -13.43 -17.55 18.06
C GLU A 65 -13.14 -18.80 17.21
N LEU A 66 -12.85 -18.60 15.92
CA LEU A 66 -12.63 -19.72 14.99
C LEU A 66 -11.40 -20.49 15.43
N PRO A 67 -11.51 -21.80 15.66
CA PRO A 67 -10.36 -22.62 15.93
C PRO A 67 -9.44 -22.59 14.71
N VAL A 68 -8.27 -21.95 14.85
CA VAL A 68 -7.28 -21.80 13.78
C VAL A 68 -6.80 -23.17 13.24
N CYS A 69 -6.93 -24.22 14.06
CA CYS A 69 -6.59 -25.59 13.69
C CYS A 69 -7.49 -26.23 12.64
N ASP A 70 -8.70 -25.70 12.39
CA ASP A 70 -9.62 -26.25 11.40
C ASP A 70 -9.60 -25.50 10.06
N TRP A 71 -8.72 -24.51 9.93
CA TRP A 71 -8.55 -23.77 8.68
C TRP A 71 -7.72 -24.59 7.67
N ASP A 72 -8.13 -24.57 6.42
CA ASP A 72 -7.31 -25.14 5.34
C ASP A 72 -5.97 -24.41 5.31
N GLU A 73 -4.86 -25.12 5.57
CA GLU A 73 -3.50 -24.57 5.58
C GLU A 73 -3.20 -23.78 4.32
N LYS A 74 -3.67 -24.23 3.16
CA LYS A 74 -3.48 -23.56 1.88
C LYS A 74 -4.11 -22.17 1.84
N TRP A 75 -5.24 -21.98 2.50
CA TRP A 75 -5.91 -20.67 2.55
C TRP A 75 -5.16 -19.69 3.45
N ILE A 76 -4.65 -20.18 4.59
CA ILE A 76 -3.83 -19.38 5.49
C ILE A 76 -2.52 -18.98 4.82
N ASP A 77 -1.85 -19.93 4.16
CA ASP A 77 -0.62 -19.67 3.43
C ASP A 77 -0.82 -18.62 2.33
N ALA A 78 -1.88 -18.76 1.52
CA ALA A 78 -2.22 -17.78 0.50
C ALA A 78 -2.51 -16.39 1.08
N TYR A 79 -3.22 -16.32 2.20
CA TYR A 79 -3.50 -15.06 2.89
C TYR A 79 -2.22 -14.40 3.42
N LEU A 80 -1.32 -15.19 4.02
CA LEU A 80 -0.05 -14.69 4.54
C LEU A 80 0.87 -14.22 3.40
N ASP A 81 0.97 -14.96 2.31
CA ASP A 81 1.77 -14.58 1.14
C ASP A 81 1.27 -13.26 0.53
N ILE A 82 -0.04 -13.12 0.35
CA ILE A 82 -0.64 -11.88 -0.15
C ILE A 82 -0.35 -10.72 0.82
N SER A 83 -0.45 -10.96 2.13
CA SER A 83 -0.21 -9.94 3.15
C SER A 83 1.27 -9.49 3.17
N VAL A 84 2.21 -10.41 2.99
CA VAL A 84 3.65 -10.10 2.89
C VAL A 84 3.93 -9.29 1.62
N ASN A 85 3.43 -9.72 0.47
CA ASN A 85 3.59 -9.00 -0.79
C ASN A 85 3.05 -7.57 -0.70
N LEU A 86 1.91 -7.39 -0.03
CA LEU A 86 1.32 -6.09 0.19
C LEU A 86 2.17 -5.22 1.10
N LEU A 87 2.74 -5.79 2.18
CA LEU A 87 3.66 -5.09 3.07
C LEU A 87 4.92 -4.64 2.31
N ASP A 88 5.45 -5.47 1.42
CA ASP A 88 6.60 -5.13 0.58
C ASP A 88 6.29 -3.96 -0.35
N ILE A 89 5.12 -3.94 -0.97
CA ILE A 89 4.64 -2.81 -1.77
C ILE A 89 4.55 -1.53 -0.92
N CYS A 90 3.96 -1.60 0.28
CA CYS A 90 3.87 -0.47 1.20
C CYS A 90 5.26 0.05 1.60
N ASN A 91 6.20 -0.83 1.89
CA ASN A 91 7.57 -0.49 2.23
C ASN A 91 8.31 0.17 1.04
N ALA A 92 8.09 -0.33 -0.18
CA ALA A 92 8.64 0.26 -1.39
C ALA A 92 8.11 1.69 -1.62
N PHE A 93 6.80 1.91 -1.46
CA PHE A 93 6.19 3.24 -1.55
C PHE A 93 6.71 4.19 -0.46
N SER A 94 6.78 3.73 0.79
CA SER A 94 7.31 4.54 1.89
C SER A 94 8.76 4.97 1.64
N SER A 95 9.57 4.07 1.12
CA SER A 95 10.96 4.35 0.72
C SER A 95 11.03 5.38 -0.39
N GLU A 96 10.15 5.30 -1.41
CA GLU A 96 10.12 6.24 -2.52
C GLU A 96 9.62 7.63 -2.10
N ILE A 97 8.61 7.70 -1.24
CA ILE A 97 8.14 8.97 -0.66
C ILE A 97 9.27 9.64 0.14
N SER A 98 10.00 8.86 0.94
CA SER A 98 11.17 9.37 1.69
C SER A 98 12.25 9.92 0.74
N ARG A 99 12.51 9.22 -0.36
CA ARG A 99 13.45 9.64 -1.40
C ARG A 99 13.03 10.95 -2.07
N LEU A 100 11.74 11.08 -2.41
CA LEU A 100 11.19 12.32 -2.97
C LEU A 100 11.29 13.50 -1.99
N ASN A 101 11.00 13.27 -0.71
CA ASN A 101 11.16 14.30 0.31
C ASN A 101 12.62 14.77 0.43
N GLN A 102 13.57 13.85 0.37
CA GLN A 102 14.99 14.16 0.38
C GLN A 102 15.41 14.98 -0.86
N GLY A 103 14.90 14.61 -2.04
CA GLY A 103 15.08 15.39 -3.27
C GLY A 103 14.50 16.82 -3.15
N HIS A 104 13.32 16.94 -2.53
CA HIS A 104 12.70 18.24 -2.29
C HIS A 104 13.56 19.14 -1.37
N LEU A 105 14.10 18.59 -0.28
CA LEU A 105 15.00 19.33 0.63
C LEU A 105 16.27 19.81 -0.09
N LEU A 106 16.86 19.00 -0.96
CA LEU A 106 18.01 19.39 -1.75
C LEU A 106 17.68 20.57 -2.69
N LEU A 107 16.50 20.56 -3.33
CA LEU A 107 16.03 21.68 -4.15
C LEU A 107 15.80 22.95 -3.31
N GLN A 108 15.25 22.82 -2.12
CA GLN A 108 15.10 23.96 -1.20
C GLN A 108 16.47 24.57 -0.83
N CYS A 109 17.49 23.73 -0.61
CA CYS A 109 18.87 24.20 -0.39
C CYS A 109 19.43 24.95 -1.61
N VAL A 110 19.13 24.48 -2.85
CA VAL A 110 19.52 25.18 -4.08
C VAL A 110 18.89 26.58 -4.10
N LEU A 111 17.57 26.67 -3.93
CA LEU A 111 16.84 27.92 -3.96
C LEU A 111 17.34 28.90 -2.91
N HIS A 112 17.51 28.43 -1.66
CA HIS A 112 18.05 29.27 -0.57
C HIS A 112 19.44 29.83 -0.87
N ASN A 113 20.32 29.05 -1.49
CA ASN A 113 21.65 29.49 -1.87
C ASN A 113 21.65 30.43 -3.09
N LEU A 114 20.64 30.37 -3.97
CA LEU A 114 20.50 31.28 -5.10
C LEU A 114 19.96 32.65 -4.72
N ASP A 115 19.13 32.74 -3.67
CA ASP A 115 18.60 34.02 -3.18
C ASP A 115 19.68 34.97 -2.62
N SER A 116 20.87 34.47 -2.40
CA SER A 116 21.97 35.24 -1.85
C SER A 116 22.96 35.63 -2.94
N SER A 117 23.24 36.91 -3.07
CA SER A 117 24.08 37.52 -4.12
C SER A 117 25.60 37.23 -3.99
N SER A 118 26.03 36.26 -3.18
CA SER A 118 27.43 35.96 -2.90
C SER A 118 27.95 34.85 -3.83
N SER A 119 29.12 35.08 -4.44
CA SER A 119 29.81 34.09 -5.31
C SER A 119 30.03 32.73 -4.61
N LYS A 120 30.26 32.72 -3.30
CA LYS A 120 30.42 31.47 -2.52
C LYS A 120 29.10 30.68 -2.41
N GLN A 121 27.97 31.36 -2.40
CA GLN A 121 26.64 30.72 -2.32
C GLN A 121 26.22 30.15 -3.65
N PHE A 122 26.64 30.75 -4.78
CA PHE A 122 26.45 30.18 -6.10
C PHE A 122 27.14 28.82 -6.26
N ILE A 123 28.38 28.70 -5.76
CA ILE A 123 29.11 27.41 -5.77
C ILE A 123 28.37 26.36 -4.91
N LYS A 124 27.81 26.75 -3.77
CA LYS A 124 27.02 25.87 -2.92
C LYS A 124 25.71 25.45 -3.60
N ALA A 125 25.04 26.37 -4.30
CA ALA A 125 23.83 26.05 -5.07
C ALA A 125 24.14 25.04 -6.16
N GLN A 126 25.24 25.21 -6.89
CA GLN A 126 25.68 24.26 -7.92
C GLN A 126 25.96 22.87 -7.33
N SER A 127 26.70 22.79 -6.23
CA SER A 127 26.96 21.52 -5.53
C SER A 127 25.67 20.85 -5.04
N SER A 128 24.70 21.61 -4.52
CA SER A 128 23.39 21.08 -4.10
C SER A 128 22.57 20.58 -5.30
N LEU A 129 22.66 21.24 -6.44
CA LEU A 129 21.99 20.81 -7.68
C LEU A 129 22.57 19.52 -8.22
N ASP A 130 23.90 19.36 -8.17
CA ASP A 130 24.56 18.13 -8.58
C ASP A 130 24.20 16.97 -7.65
N ALA A 131 24.14 17.20 -6.34
CA ALA A 131 23.65 16.24 -5.36
C ALA A 131 22.19 15.83 -5.63
N TRP A 132 21.34 16.78 -5.97
CA TRP A 132 19.95 16.51 -6.35
C TRP A 132 19.87 15.65 -7.61
N ARG A 133 20.62 15.99 -8.67
CA ARG A 133 20.70 15.20 -9.92
C ARG A 133 21.14 13.76 -9.65
N GLN A 134 22.17 13.58 -8.84
CA GLN A 134 22.64 12.24 -8.46
C GLN A 134 21.57 11.48 -7.68
N HIS A 135 20.89 12.16 -6.76
CA HIS A 135 19.84 11.56 -5.94
C HIS A 135 18.66 11.06 -6.77
N ILE A 136 18.13 11.85 -7.72
CA ILE A 136 17.03 11.42 -8.57
C ILE A 136 17.43 10.39 -9.64
N SER A 137 18.67 10.40 -10.09
CA SER A 137 19.19 9.43 -11.06
C SER A 137 19.45 8.07 -10.44
N SER A 138 19.62 7.99 -9.12
CA SER A 138 19.77 6.73 -8.40
C SER A 138 18.46 5.96 -8.40
N LYS A 139 18.43 4.81 -9.09
CA LYS A 139 17.25 3.92 -9.09
C LYS A 139 17.13 3.24 -7.74
N ASN A 140 15.90 3.23 -7.19
CA ASN A 140 15.62 2.50 -5.96
C ASN A 140 15.69 0.99 -6.22
N PRO A 141 16.67 0.25 -5.67
CA PRO A 141 16.82 -1.19 -5.91
C PRO A 141 15.63 -2.00 -5.38
N LYS A 142 14.92 -1.49 -4.39
CA LYS A 142 13.76 -2.17 -3.78
C LYS A 142 12.53 -2.23 -4.68
N LEU A 143 12.38 -1.31 -5.63
CA LEU A 143 11.26 -1.35 -6.59
C LEU A 143 11.40 -2.44 -7.65
N ARG A 144 12.62 -2.94 -7.89
CA ARG A 144 12.87 -3.98 -8.89
C ARG A 144 12.57 -5.40 -8.40
N SER A 145 12.61 -5.63 -7.09
CA SER A 145 12.35 -6.94 -6.49
C SER A 145 10.88 -7.20 -6.14
N SER A 146 10.03 -6.17 -6.22
CA SER A 146 8.63 -6.23 -5.82
C SER A 146 7.65 -6.42 -6.99
N THR A 147 8.12 -6.78 -8.19
CA THR A 147 7.21 -7.14 -9.28
C THR A 147 6.82 -8.61 -9.10
N PRO A 148 5.62 -8.92 -8.60
CA PRO A 148 5.18 -10.30 -8.53
C PRO A 148 5.02 -10.82 -9.96
N GLN A 149 5.75 -11.85 -10.32
CA GLN A 149 5.37 -12.72 -11.44
C GLN A 149 4.19 -13.57 -10.96
N THR A 150 3.04 -12.96 -10.85
CA THR A 150 1.80 -13.70 -10.62
C THR A 150 1.05 -13.72 -11.94
N GLU A 151 1.33 -14.74 -12.75
CA GLU A 151 0.35 -15.23 -13.73
C GLU A 151 -0.81 -15.80 -12.92
N ILE A 152 -1.83 -15.00 -12.71
CA ILE A 152 -3.12 -15.50 -12.22
C ILE A 152 -3.79 -16.13 -13.45
N GLU A 153 -3.59 -17.43 -13.65
CA GLU A 153 -4.48 -18.21 -14.48
C GLU A 153 -5.86 -18.24 -13.81
N VAL A 154 -6.71 -17.33 -14.23
CA VAL A 154 -8.15 -17.38 -13.93
C VAL A 154 -8.75 -18.41 -14.88
N ASN A 155 -8.75 -19.68 -14.46
CA ASN A 155 -9.60 -20.68 -15.07
C ASN A 155 -11.05 -20.42 -14.61
N LEU A 156 -11.85 -19.85 -15.53
CA LEU A 156 -13.32 -19.80 -15.46
C LEU A 156 -13.93 -21.16 -15.80
#